data_0efe6bb1959d4fca31e8e6fb8349f327
#
_entry.id   0efe6bb1959d4fca31e8e6fb8349f327
#
_cell.length_a   1.000
_cell.length_b   1.000
_cell.length_c   1.000
_cell.angle_alpha   90.00
_cell.angle_beta   90.00
_cell.angle_gamma   90.00
#
_symmetry.space_group_name_H-M   'P 1'
#
loop_
_entity.id
_entity.type
_entity.pdbx_description
1 polymer ?
#
loop_
_entity_poly.entity_id
_entity_poly.type
_entity_poly.pdbx_seq_one_letter_code
_entity_poly.pdbx_strand_id
1 'polypeptide(L)'
;MRTRTPAAPWRLVSTGMVLGLALGCASTSPPVPSSEMLRTDVLDAERRWWRAVSTGDVDRALSRFNEDTVFEAPDGSQVRGRIALSTRLRRDLRDRIEVLGTPEYVHVDSPELVVVTGSGRWTDTSAQDRGPTAVRYIDTWRWTGSSWRLVSSAASPQAESSASTALVRQVLAAWSSGDWAGLQPLLAPGYRARSNETTGDGGELRRRFQSFHRLWTKARFDIVEQFTVGERIITRLTATLTEAGTGKTMRYAGLDVSRVVDGQLADHWDSWEEVGPSAATPEPASPPSPVENGSGTAPAATSPVESESGVARQ
;
A
#
# COMPACT_ATOMS: atom_id res chain seq x y z
N MET A 1 9.00 61.30 -23.63
CA MET A 1 7.67 61.93 -23.75
C MET A 1 6.60 60.84 -23.85
N ARG A 2 5.99 60.68 -22.74
CA ARG A 2 5.04 60.15 -22.06
C ARG A 2 3.82 60.73 -21.88
N THR A 3 2.76 60.10 -21.95
CA THR A 3 1.51 60.61 -21.40
C THR A 3 0.78 59.53 -20.60
N ARG A 4 0.61 59.84 -19.33
CA ARG A 4 -0.25 59.14 -18.40
C ARG A 4 -1.71 59.48 -18.74
N THR A 5 -2.59 58.49 -18.72
CA THR A 5 -4.04 58.69 -18.73
C THR A 5 -4.61 58.32 -17.35
N PRO A 6 -5.53 59.12 -16.81
CA PRO A 6 -5.96 59.04 -15.41
C PRO A 6 -7.11 58.04 -15.19
N ALA A 7 -7.22 57.63 -13.94
CA ALA A 7 -8.30 56.79 -13.42
C ALA A 7 -9.65 57.49 -13.47
N ALA A 8 -10.70 56.77 -13.83
CA ALA A 8 -12.09 57.21 -13.77
C ALA A 8 -12.80 56.70 -12.50
N PRO A 9 -13.72 57.48 -11.93
CA PRO A 9 -14.25 57.22 -10.58
C PRO A 9 -15.43 56.25 -10.58
N TRP A 10 -15.55 55.62 -9.45
CA TRP A 10 -16.67 54.76 -9.03
C TRP A 10 -18.00 55.51 -9.06
N ARG A 11 -18.97 54.98 -9.78
CA ARG A 11 -20.37 55.38 -9.65
C ARG A 11 -21.13 54.33 -8.84
N LEU A 12 -21.56 54.75 -7.68
CA LEU A 12 -22.66 54.17 -6.92
C LEU A 12 -23.95 54.27 -7.72
N VAL A 13 -24.63 53.20 -7.96
CA VAL A 13 -26.05 53.21 -8.34
C VAL A 13 -26.79 52.33 -7.35
N SER A 14 -27.70 53.01 -6.68
CA SER A 14 -28.58 52.51 -5.63
C SER A 14 -29.75 51.69 -6.16
N THR A 15 -30.09 50.65 -5.38
CA THR A 15 -31.45 50.24 -4.98
C THR A 15 -32.46 49.88 -6.08
N GLY A 16 -32.65 48.60 -6.26
CA GLY A 16 -33.88 48.02 -6.80
C GLY A 16 -34.12 46.69 -6.12
N MET A 17 -34.97 46.71 -5.07
CA MET A 17 -35.41 45.55 -4.33
C MET A 17 -36.45 44.79 -5.16
N VAL A 18 -35.99 43.75 -5.89
CA VAL A 18 -36.90 42.78 -6.50
C VAL A 18 -36.92 41.55 -5.65
N LEU A 19 -38.01 41.36 -4.92
CA LEU A 19 -38.31 40.15 -4.19
C LEU A 19 -38.61 39.05 -5.21
N GLY A 20 -37.56 38.41 -5.75
CA GLY A 20 -37.67 37.18 -6.53
C GLY A 20 -37.64 36.00 -5.55
N LEU A 21 -38.75 35.32 -5.38
CA LEU A 21 -38.80 33.97 -4.80
C LEU A 21 -38.00 33.04 -5.70
N ALA A 22 -36.69 32.99 -5.47
CA ALA A 22 -35.85 31.91 -6.00
C ALA A 22 -36.14 30.67 -5.17
N LEU A 23 -36.99 29.79 -5.71
CA LEU A 23 -37.01 28.40 -5.37
C LEU A 23 -35.63 27.86 -5.77
N GLY A 24 -34.64 28.00 -4.87
CA GLY A 24 -33.36 27.41 -4.99
C GLY A 24 -33.54 25.89 -4.86
N CYS A 25 -33.54 25.19 -5.98
CA CYS A 25 -33.20 23.79 -5.97
C CYS A 25 -31.77 23.73 -5.43
N ALA A 26 -31.63 23.56 -4.12
CA ALA A 26 -30.38 23.14 -3.54
C ALA A 26 -30.08 21.76 -4.16
N SER A 27 -29.24 21.76 -5.18
CA SER A 27 -28.62 20.52 -5.65
C SER A 27 -27.72 20.06 -4.50
N THR A 28 -28.28 19.24 -3.62
CA THR A 28 -27.48 18.53 -2.64
C THR A 28 -26.59 17.59 -3.43
N SER A 29 -25.33 17.96 -3.60
CA SER A 29 -24.32 17.01 -4.09
C SER A 29 -24.44 15.76 -3.23
N PRO A 30 -24.48 14.57 -3.84
CA PRO A 30 -24.54 13.34 -3.07
C PRO A 30 -23.38 13.34 -2.07
N PRO A 31 -23.60 12.87 -0.84
CA PRO A 31 -22.54 12.83 0.15
C PRO A 31 -21.38 12.01 -0.39
N VAL A 32 -20.15 12.50 -0.18
CA VAL A 32 -18.93 11.76 -0.53
C VAL A 32 -18.94 10.47 0.30
N PRO A 33 -18.79 9.29 -0.33
CA PRO A 33 -18.78 8.02 0.39
C PRO A 33 -17.67 8.02 1.45
N SER A 34 -17.92 7.41 2.60
CA SER A 34 -16.87 7.23 3.61
C SER A 34 -15.80 6.26 3.11
N SER A 35 -14.56 6.39 3.60
CA SER A 35 -13.48 5.45 3.27
C SER A 35 -13.87 4.00 3.59
N GLU A 36 -14.67 3.75 4.61
CA GLU A 36 -15.14 2.41 4.96
C GLU A 36 -16.12 1.85 3.91
N MET A 37 -17.02 2.68 3.39
CA MET A 37 -17.91 2.27 2.29
C MET A 37 -17.09 1.93 1.04
N LEU A 38 -16.11 2.78 0.69
CA LEU A 38 -15.25 2.55 -0.47
C LEU A 38 -14.45 1.26 -0.33
N ARG A 39 -13.91 0.98 0.87
CA ARG A 39 -13.23 -0.29 1.17
C ARG A 39 -14.14 -1.49 0.94
N THR A 40 -15.33 -1.44 1.48
CA THR A 40 -16.32 -2.53 1.34
C THR A 40 -16.69 -2.78 -0.12
N ASP A 41 -16.99 -1.74 -0.87
CA ASP A 41 -17.41 -1.82 -2.27
C ASP A 41 -16.29 -2.38 -3.16
N VAL A 42 -15.03 -1.94 -2.93
CA VAL A 42 -13.89 -2.42 -3.69
C VAL A 42 -13.54 -3.86 -3.31
N LEU A 43 -13.56 -4.22 -2.04
CA LEU A 43 -13.35 -5.62 -1.62
C LEU A 43 -14.36 -6.56 -2.27
N ASP A 44 -15.60 -6.13 -2.40
CA ASP A 44 -16.63 -6.90 -3.09
C ASP A 44 -16.38 -6.99 -4.60
N ALA A 45 -15.86 -5.94 -5.22
CA ALA A 45 -15.46 -5.96 -6.63
C ALA A 45 -14.28 -6.91 -6.84
N GLU A 46 -13.28 -6.83 -5.98
CA GLU A 46 -12.09 -7.66 -5.95
C GLU A 46 -12.43 -9.15 -5.81
N ARG A 47 -13.24 -9.51 -4.80
CA ARG A 47 -13.67 -10.89 -4.59
C ARG A 47 -14.46 -11.45 -5.76
N ARG A 48 -15.30 -10.64 -6.40
CA ARG A 48 -16.05 -11.04 -7.60
C ARG A 48 -15.12 -11.25 -8.79
N TRP A 49 -14.09 -10.41 -8.93
CA TRP A 49 -13.10 -10.57 -9.98
C TRP A 49 -12.28 -11.85 -9.79
N TRP A 50 -11.73 -12.09 -8.61
CA TRP A 50 -10.98 -13.31 -8.31
C TRP A 50 -11.83 -14.58 -8.47
N ARG A 51 -13.08 -14.52 -8.07
CA ARG A 51 -14.02 -15.63 -8.30
C ARG A 51 -14.22 -15.90 -9.80
N ALA A 52 -14.39 -14.87 -10.60
CA ALA A 52 -14.56 -15.03 -12.05
C ALA A 52 -13.30 -15.66 -12.68
N VAL A 53 -12.11 -15.23 -12.28
CA VAL A 53 -10.84 -15.81 -12.74
C VAL A 53 -10.72 -17.26 -12.31
N SER A 54 -10.95 -17.58 -11.03
CA SER A 54 -10.78 -18.94 -10.50
C SER A 54 -11.81 -19.94 -11.06
N THR A 55 -12.96 -19.46 -11.52
CA THR A 55 -13.99 -20.31 -12.16
C THR A 55 -13.90 -20.34 -13.70
N GLY A 56 -12.92 -19.65 -14.28
CA GLY A 56 -12.75 -19.60 -15.73
C GLY A 56 -13.76 -18.73 -16.48
N ASP A 57 -14.53 -17.91 -15.78
CA ASP A 57 -15.49 -16.97 -16.37
C ASP A 57 -14.76 -15.71 -16.88
N VAL A 58 -14.08 -15.86 -18.03
CA VAL A 58 -13.26 -14.81 -18.64
C VAL A 58 -14.09 -13.55 -18.92
N ASP A 59 -15.29 -13.70 -19.41
CA ASP A 59 -16.12 -12.56 -19.82
C ASP A 59 -16.53 -11.74 -18.59
N ARG A 60 -16.85 -12.41 -17.50
CA ARG A 60 -17.14 -11.75 -16.22
C ARG A 60 -15.90 -11.10 -15.61
N ALA A 61 -14.74 -11.76 -15.68
CA ALA A 61 -13.47 -11.16 -15.26
C ALA A 61 -13.17 -9.89 -16.06
N LEU A 62 -13.26 -9.97 -17.40
CA LEU A 62 -13.01 -8.83 -18.29
C LEU A 62 -14.02 -7.69 -18.13
N SER A 63 -15.23 -7.97 -17.64
CA SER A 63 -16.22 -6.93 -17.37
C SER A 63 -15.75 -5.93 -16.31
N ARG A 64 -14.74 -6.28 -15.55
CA ARG A 64 -14.15 -5.42 -14.51
C ARG A 64 -12.95 -4.61 -14.99
N PHE A 65 -12.38 -4.92 -16.14
CA PHE A 65 -11.22 -4.19 -16.67
C PHE A 65 -11.62 -2.89 -17.35
N ASN A 66 -10.71 -1.92 -17.23
CA ASN A 66 -10.73 -0.73 -18.05
C ASN A 66 -10.13 -1.06 -19.44
N GLU A 67 -10.36 -0.20 -20.43
CA GLU A 67 -9.86 -0.45 -21.80
C GLU A 67 -8.32 -0.48 -21.89
N ASP A 68 -7.66 0.29 -21.02
CA ASP A 68 -6.20 0.43 -20.96
C ASP A 68 -5.54 -0.31 -19.79
N THR A 69 -6.25 -1.22 -19.13
CA THR A 69 -5.73 -1.98 -17.97
C THR A 69 -4.38 -2.60 -18.27
N VAL A 70 -3.46 -2.47 -17.32
CA VAL A 70 -2.16 -3.12 -17.34
C VAL A 70 -2.20 -4.33 -16.40
N PHE A 71 -1.79 -5.47 -16.89
CA PHE A 71 -1.68 -6.71 -16.13
C PHE A 71 -0.25 -7.23 -16.21
N GLU A 72 0.35 -7.52 -15.07
CA GLU A 72 1.67 -8.13 -14.94
C GLU A 72 1.52 -9.47 -14.21
N ALA A 73 1.86 -10.54 -14.90
CA ALA A 73 1.80 -11.89 -14.34
C ALA A 73 3.02 -12.20 -13.47
N PRO A 74 2.98 -13.26 -12.61
CA PRO A 74 4.10 -13.65 -11.75
C PRO A 74 5.39 -14.01 -12.48
N ASP A 75 5.33 -14.31 -13.78
CA ASP A 75 6.49 -14.54 -14.64
C ASP A 75 7.13 -13.24 -15.17
N GLY A 76 6.64 -12.06 -14.76
CA GLY A 76 7.07 -10.75 -15.22
C GLY A 76 6.51 -10.34 -16.57
N SER A 77 5.73 -11.19 -17.23
CA SER A 77 5.12 -10.84 -18.52
C SER A 77 4.01 -9.81 -18.34
N GLN A 78 4.04 -8.75 -19.13
CA GLN A 78 3.05 -7.68 -19.11
C GLN A 78 2.11 -7.75 -20.29
N VAL A 79 0.85 -7.45 -20.04
CA VAL A 79 -0.20 -7.31 -21.04
C VAL A 79 -0.94 -6.01 -20.83
N ARG A 80 -1.17 -5.25 -21.87
CA ARG A 80 -1.91 -3.99 -21.81
C ARG A 80 -3.15 -4.04 -22.69
N GLY A 81 -4.24 -3.56 -22.13
CA GLY A 81 -5.51 -3.40 -22.82
C GLY A 81 -6.39 -4.65 -22.76
N ARG A 82 -7.69 -4.40 -22.78
CA ARG A 82 -8.73 -5.41 -22.57
C ARG A 82 -8.68 -6.56 -23.59
N ILE A 83 -8.38 -6.28 -24.85
CA ILE A 83 -8.32 -7.30 -25.92
C ILE A 83 -7.15 -8.26 -25.67
N ALA A 84 -5.96 -7.72 -25.43
CA ALA A 84 -4.77 -8.53 -25.17
C ALA A 84 -4.92 -9.35 -23.86
N LEU A 85 -5.52 -8.77 -22.85
CA LEU A 85 -5.89 -9.45 -21.60
C LEU A 85 -6.87 -10.60 -21.81
N SER A 86 -7.89 -10.39 -22.64
CA SER A 86 -8.84 -11.45 -23.02
C SER A 86 -8.10 -12.65 -23.63
N THR A 87 -7.22 -12.39 -24.55
CA THR A 87 -6.41 -13.42 -25.20
C THR A 87 -5.53 -14.16 -24.19
N ARG A 88 -4.89 -13.42 -23.29
CA ARG A 88 -4.05 -13.99 -22.22
C ARG A 88 -4.85 -14.87 -21.27
N LEU A 89 -5.94 -14.37 -20.69
CA LEU A 89 -6.76 -15.11 -19.76
C LEU A 89 -7.36 -16.38 -20.39
N ARG A 90 -7.85 -16.28 -21.64
CA ARG A 90 -8.37 -17.46 -22.33
C ARG A 90 -7.30 -18.52 -22.60
N ARG A 91 -6.07 -18.10 -22.87
CA ARG A 91 -4.93 -19.02 -23.02
C ARG A 91 -4.59 -19.66 -21.68
N ASP A 92 -4.36 -18.86 -20.65
CA ASP A 92 -3.93 -19.32 -19.32
C ASP A 92 -4.93 -20.31 -18.73
N LEU A 93 -6.24 -20.05 -18.86
CA LEU A 93 -7.28 -20.97 -18.40
C LEU A 93 -7.37 -22.26 -19.24
N ARG A 94 -7.10 -22.19 -20.54
CA ARG A 94 -6.99 -23.39 -21.39
C ARG A 94 -5.78 -24.23 -21.02
N ASP A 95 -4.67 -23.58 -20.71
CA ASP A 95 -3.42 -24.20 -20.29
C ASP A 95 -3.46 -24.65 -18.81
N ARG A 96 -4.67 -24.60 -18.20
CA ARG A 96 -4.93 -25.04 -16.82
C ARG A 96 -4.11 -24.28 -15.76
N ILE A 97 -3.98 -22.99 -15.94
CA ILE A 97 -3.42 -22.14 -14.90
C ILE A 97 -4.55 -21.82 -13.90
N GLU A 98 -4.38 -22.24 -12.68
CA GLU A 98 -5.27 -21.90 -11.58
C GLU A 98 -4.70 -20.71 -10.82
N VAL A 99 -5.56 -19.71 -10.57
CA VAL A 99 -5.20 -18.51 -9.83
C VAL A 99 -6.21 -18.29 -8.72
N LEU A 100 -5.71 -18.17 -7.51
CA LEU A 100 -6.51 -17.84 -6.34
C LEU A 100 -5.91 -16.60 -5.69
N GLY A 101 -6.74 -15.60 -5.44
CA GLY A 101 -6.34 -14.38 -4.74
C GLY A 101 -7.17 -14.16 -3.49
N THR A 102 -6.52 -13.72 -2.44
CA THR A 102 -7.12 -13.33 -1.16
C THR A 102 -6.72 -11.89 -0.87
N PRO A 103 -7.67 -10.93 -0.93
CA PRO A 103 -7.39 -9.55 -0.56
C PRO A 103 -7.14 -9.45 0.94
N GLU A 104 -6.10 -8.74 1.33
CA GLU A 104 -5.66 -8.61 2.72
C GLU A 104 -5.72 -7.18 3.22
N TYR A 105 -5.46 -6.21 2.33
CA TYR A 105 -5.45 -4.81 2.70
C TYR A 105 -6.04 -3.94 1.59
N VAL A 106 -6.80 -2.92 1.99
CA VAL A 106 -7.39 -1.93 1.09
C VAL A 106 -6.95 -0.54 1.53
N HIS A 107 -6.30 0.17 0.62
CA HIS A 107 -5.89 1.54 0.79
C HIS A 107 -6.76 2.44 -0.09
N VAL A 108 -7.43 3.42 0.53
CA VAL A 108 -8.22 4.43 -0.17
C VAL A 108 -7.34 5.64 -0.44
N ASP A 109 -6.89 5.79 -1.68
CA ASP A 109 -6.09 6.93 -2.11
C ASP A 109 -6.96 8.17 -2.29
N SER A 110 -8.10 7.97 -2.94
CA SER A 110 -9.12 9.01 -3.13
C SER A 110 -10.51 8.35 -3.26
N PRO A 111 -11.60 9.12 -3.28
CA PRO A 111 -12.94 8.57 -3.54
C PRO A 111 -13.06 7.80 -4.87
N GLU A 112 -12.14 8.05 -5.79
CA GLU A 112 -12.16 7.45 -7.13
C GLU A 112 -11.03 6.43 -7.35
N LEU A 113 -10.06 6.30 -6.42
CA LEU A 113 -8.91 5.44 -6.58
C LEU A 113 -8.63 4.65 -5.29
N VAL A 114 -8.64 3.34 -5.42
CA VAL A 114 -8.41 2.42 -4.31
C VAL A 114 -7.40 1.37 -4.73
N VAL A 115 -6.47 1.05 -3.85
CA VAL A 115 -5.47 0.02 -4.05
C VAL A 115 -5.74 -1.14 -3.10
N VAL A 116 -5.71 -2.35 -3.64
CA VAL A 116 -5.84 -3.60 -2.88
C VAL A 116 -4.53 -4.36 -2.97
N THR A 117 -4.02 -4.81 -1.84
CA THR A 117 -2.93 -5.78 -1.80
C THR A 117 -3.40 -7.08 -1.20
N GLY A 118 -2.78 -8.17 -1.60
CA GLY A 118 -3.15 -9.48 -1.10
C GLY A 118 -2.13 -10.56 -1.43
N SER A 119 -2.45 -11.76 -1.01
CA SER A 119 -1.71 -12.97 -1.33
C SER A 119 -2.52 -13.88 -2.25
N GLY A 120 -1.83 -14.78 -2.90
CA GLY A 120 -2.49 -15.72 -3.79
C GLY A 120 -1.64 -16.94 -4.09
N ARG A 121 -2.20 -17.79 -4.93
CA ARG A 121 -1.52 -18.95 -5.48
C ARG A 121 -1.68 -18.95 -6.99
N TRP A 122 -0.58 -19.21 -7.64
CA TRP A 122 -0.51 -19.41 -9.08
C TRP A 122 -0.06 -20.84 -9.33
N THR A 123 -0.89 -21.64 -9.95
CA THR A 123 -0.60 -23.05 -10.22
C THR A 123 -0.69 -23.32 -11.71
N ASP A 124 0.42 -23.75 -12.29
CA ASP A 124 0.44 -24.31 -13.64
C ASP A 124 0.22 -25.83 -13.53
N THR A 125 -1.04 -26.24 -13.74
CA THR A 125 -1.41 -27.66 -13.63
C THR A 125 -0.95 -28.49 -14.84
N SER A 126 -0.40 -27.87 -15.88
CA SER A 126 0.22 -28.58 -17.01
C SER A 126 1.65 -29.06 -16.67
N ALA A 127 2.31 -28.40 -15.72
CA ALA A 127 3.64 -28.73 -15.26
C ALA A 127 3.57 -29.70 -14.05
N GLN A 128 3.65 -30.99 -14.33
CA GLN A 128 3.44 -32.09 -13.34
C GLN A 128 4.35 -32.01 -12.11
N ASP A 129 5.49 -31.31 -12.21
CA ASP A 129 6.51 -31.27 -11.14
C ASP A 129 6.58 -29.93 -10.40
N ARG A 130 5.74 -28.96 -10.73
CA ARG A 130 5.73 -27.64 -10.09
C ARG A 130 4.48 -27.48 -9.22
N GLY A 131 4.70 -27.47 -7.92
CA GLY A 131 3.65 -27.11 -6.98
C GLY A 131 3.15 -25.66 -7.15
N PRO A 132 2.08 -25.27 -6.43
CA PRO A 132 1.57 -23.92 -6.48
C PRO A 132 2.63 -22.90 -6.01
N THR A 133 2.81 -21.84 -6.79
CA THR A 133 3.66 -20.71 -6.44
C THR A 133 2.87 -19.73 -5.59
N ALA A 134 3.32 -19.46 -4.37
CA ALA A 134 2.77 -18.38 -3.56
C ALA A 134 3.13 -17.03 -4.19
N VAL A 135 2.15 -16.15 -4.31
CA VAL A 135 2.31 -14.84 -4.92
C VAL A 135 1.82 -13.73 -3.99
N ARG A 136 2.41 -12.56 -4.13
CA ARG A 136 1.87 -11.29 -3.63
C ARG A 136 1.33 -10.52 -4.83
N TYR A 137 0.24 -9.78 -4.62
CA TYR A 137 -0.32 -8.97 -5.68
C TYR A 137 -0.71 -7.58 -5.20
N ILE A 138 -0.82 -6.67 -6.16
CA ILE A 138 -1.34 -5.32 -6.01
C ILE A 138 -2.30 -5.02 -7.15
N ASP A 139 -3.52 -4.64 -6.80
CA ASP A 139 -4.59 -4.28 -7.72
C ASP A 139 -5.02 -2.84 -7.50
N THR A 140 -5.11 -2.07 -8.58
CA THR A 140 -5.57 -0.68 -8.53
C THR A 140 -6.94 -0.57 -9.17
N TRP A 141 -7.89 -0.09 -8.40
CA TRP A 141 -9.28 0.08 -8.79
C TRP A 141 -9.62 1.55 -8.95
N ARG A 142 -10.34 1.89 -10.02
CA ARG A 142 -10.83 3.24 -10.28
C ARG A 142 -12.34 3.24 -10.40
N TRP A 143 -12.97 4.23 -9.76
CA TRP A 143 -14.39 4.51 -9.94
C TRP A 143 -14.62 5.26 -11.26
N THR A 144 -15.56 4.80 -12.08
CA THR A 144 -15.89 5.37 -13.39
C THR A 144 -17.21 6.16 -13.38
N GLY A 145 -17.71 6.54 -12.22
CA GLY A 145 -19.02 7.17 -12.06
C GLY A 145 -20.17 6.17 -11.91
N SER A 146 -19.97 4.90 -12.28
CA SER A 146 -21.01 3.86 -12.20
C SER A 146 -20.53 2.53 -11.65
N SER A 147 -19.24 2.25 -11.71
CA SER A 147 -18.67 0.98 -11.24
C SER A 147 -17.17 1.08 -10.99
N TRP A 148 -16.68 0.23 -10.12
CA TRP A 148 -15.26 0.01 -9.94
C TRP A 148 -14.68 -0.78 -11.11
N ARG A 149 -13.58 -0.27 -11.68
CA ARG A 149 -12.82 -0.88 -12.77
C ARG A 149 -11.38 -1.11 -12.35
N LEU A 150 -10.86 -2.28 -12.66
CA LEU A 150 -9.45 -2.60 -12.47
C LEU A 150 -8.63 -1.90 -13.56
N VAL A 151 -7.72 -1.03 -13.17
CA VAL A 151 -6.85 -0.27 -14.08
C VAL A 151 -5.44 -0.81 -14.10
N SER A 152 -5.01 -1.48 -13.05
CA SER A 152 -3.72 -2.16 -12.97
C SER A 152 -3.82 -3.36 -12.06
N SER A 153 -3.22 -4.46 -12.45
CA SER A 153 -3.04 -5.66 -11.65
C SER A 153 -1.62 -6.16 -11.86
N ALA A 154 -0.93 -6.43 -10.78
CA ALA A 154 0.41 -7.01 -10.86
C ALA A 154 0.60 -8.03 -9.74
N ALA A 155 1.21 -9.16 -10.09
CA ALA A 155 1.53 -10.21 -9.15
C ALA A 155 2.98 -10.65 -9.31
N SER A 156 3.61 -11.10 -8.23
CA SER A 156 4.94 -11.68 -8.29
C SER A 156 5.08 -12.83 -7.28
N PRO A 157 5.98 -13.78 -7.53
CA PRO A 157 6.31 -14.79 -6.54
C PRO A 157 6.67 -14.12 -5.21
N GLN A 158 6.22 -14.71 -4.12
CA GLN A 158 6.60 -14.26 -2.79
C GLN A 158 8.08 -14.59 -2.59
N ALA A 159 8.94 -13.59 -2.80
CA ALA A 159 10.37 -13.70 -2.57
C ALA A 159 10.73 -13.20 -1.17
N GLU A 160 11.81 -13.74 -0.62
CA GLU A 160 12.46 -13.18 0.56
C GLU A 160 13.03 -11.79 0.29
N SER A 161 13.33 -11.04 1.37
CA SER A 161 13.83 -9.67 1.32
C SER A 161 14.95 -9.50 0.28
N SER A 162 14.73 -8.63 -0.71
CA SER A 162 15.69 -8.31 -1.76
C SER A 162 16.55 -7.09 -1.40
N ALA A 163 17.64 -6.88 -2.14
CA ALA A 163 18.44 -5.65 -2.03
C ALA A 163 17.58 -4.39 -2.25
N SER A 164 16.58 -4.47 -3.12
CA SER A 164 15.65 -3.37 -3.40
C SER A 164 14.76 -3.06 -2.19
N THR A 165 14.27 -4.07 -1.46
CA THR A 165 13.51 -3.83 -0.22
C THR A 165 14.39 -3.23 0.87
N ALA A 166 15.66 -3.60 0.95
CA ALA A 166 16.63 -3.01 1.87
C ALA A 166 16.88 -1.53 1.54
N LEU A 167 16.96 -1.17 0.25
CA LEU A 167 17.10 0.22 -0.18
C LEU A 167 15.93 1.08 0.30
N VAL A 168 14.69 0.63 0.11
CA VAL A 168 13.50 1.39 0.57
C VAL A 168 13.53 1.60 2.09
N ARG A 169 14.00 0.61 2.86
CA ARG A 169 14.19 0.76 4.31
C ARG A 169 15.21 1.84 4.65
N GLN A 170 16.31 1.93 3.90
CA GLN A 170 17.32 3.00 4.08
C GLN A 170 16.72 4.37 3.76
N VAL A 171 15.92 4.49 2.69
CA VAL A 171 15.20 5.71 2.35
C VAL A 171 14.27 6.14 3.50
N LEU A 172 13.47 5.24 4.03
CA LEU A 172 12.57 5.53 5.17
C LEU A 172 13.35 5.91 6.44
N ALA A 173 14.50 5.27 6.69
CA ALA A 173 15.35 5.61 7.82
C ALA A 173 15.93 7.03 7.68
N ALA A 174 16.37 7.40 6.46
CA ALA A 174 16.85 8.75 6.18
C ALA A 174 15.74 9.82 6.34
N TRP A 175 14.52 9.49 5.91
CA TRP A 175 13.34 10.32 6.17
C TRP A 175 13.03 10.45 7.66
N SER A 176 13.09 9.38 8.44
CA SER A 176 12.85 9.43 9.88
C SER A 176 13.85 10.31 10.60
N SER A 177 15.13 10.21 10.23
CA SER A 177 16.24 10.89 10.91
C SER A 177 16.50 12.33 10.44
N GLY A 178 15.92 12.74 9.31
CA GLY A 178 16.23 14.03 8.68
C GLY A 178 17.59 14.04 7.95
N ASP A 179 18.11 12.86 7.62
CA ASP A 179 19.41 12.73 6.95
C ASP A 179 19.29 12.87 5.43
N TRP A 180 19.28 14.12 4.95
CA TRP A 180 19.31 14.37 3.51
C TRP A 180 20.59 13.86 2.83
N ALA A 181 21.74 13.96 3.51
CA ALA A 181 23.01 13.52 2.93
C ALA A 181 23.03 12.00 2.71
N GLY A 182 22.45 11.25 3.63
CA GLY A 182 22.26 9.81 3.49
C GLY A 182 21.18 9.44 2.46
N LEU A 183 20.14 10.26 2.29
CA LEU A 183 19.07 10.02 1.32
C LEU A 183 19.54 10.24 -0.13
N GLN A 184 20.26 11.32 -0.38
CA GLN A 184 20.60 11.77 -1.73
C GLN A 184 21.30 10.69 -2.60
N PRO A 185 22.29 9.93 -2.13
CA PRO A 185 22.96 8.90 -2.93
C PRO A 185 22.07 7.69 -3.25
N LEU A 186 20.95 7.52 -2.54
CA LEU A 186 19.99 6.46 -2.78
C LEU A 186 19.06 6.76 -3.95
N LEU A 187 19.04 8.02 -4.44
CA LEU A 187 18.18 8.47 -5.53
C LEU A 187 18.88 8.33 -6.87
N ALA A 188 18.20 7.78 -7.86
CA ALA A 188 18.70 7.70 -9.23
C ALA A 188 18.77 9.09 -9.88
N PRO A 189 19.68 9.31 -10.86
CA PRO A 189 19.62 10.48 -11.72
C PRO A 189 18.26 10.56 -12.41
N GLY A 190 17.57 11.70 -12.30
CA GLY A 190 16.23 11.88 -12.86
C GLY A 190 15.10 11.27 -12.02
N TYR A 191 15.36 10.99 -10.74
CA TYR A 191 14.34 10.56 -9.79
C TYR A 191 13.06 11.39 -9.85
N ARG A 192 11.90 10.72 -9.73
CA ARG A 192 10.57 11.34 -9.73
C ARG A 192 9.78 10.96 -8.50
N ALA A 193 9.33 11.95 -7.76
CA ALA A 193 8.34 11.75 -6.70
C ALA A 193 6.95 12.08 -7.23
N ARG A 194 6.00 11.18 -7.00
CA ARG A 194 4.57 11.39 -7.29
C ARG A 194 3.83 11.22 -5.99
N SER A 195 3.23 12.27 -5.49
CA SER A 195 2.27 12.20 -4.40
C SER A 195 0.90 12.59 -4.95
N ASN A 196 -0.15 12.46 -4.14
CA ASN A 196 -1.55 12.59 -4.53
C ASN A 196 -1.87 13.80 -5.41
N GLU A 197 -1.07 14.86 -5.38
CA GLU A 197 -1.38 16.10 -6.07
C GLU A 197 -0.27 16.61 -7.00
N THR A 198 0.98 16.13 -6.88
CA THR A 198 2.09 16.71 -7.63
C THR A 198 3.12 15.65 -8.06
N THR A 199 3.68 15.86 -9.26
CA THR A 199 4.85 15.13 -9.75
C THR A 199 6.07 16.03 -9.57
N GLY A 200 7.11 15.56 -8.88
CA GLY A 200 8.33 16.31 -8.65
C GLY A 200 9.58 15.54 -9.04
N ASP A 201 10.67 16.25 -9.28
CA ASP A 201 12.00 15.71 -9.44
C ASP A 201 12.77 15.66 -8.10
N GLY A 202 14.04 15.26 -8.11
CA GLY A 202 14.87 15.20 -6.90
C GLY A 202 15.04 16.55 -6.19
N GLY A 203 14.97 17.67 -6.90
CA GLY A 203 14.98 19.02 -6.31
C GLY A 203 13.69 19.32 -5.57
N GLU A 204 12.57 18.91 -6.11
CA GLU A 204 11.27 18.97 -5.44
C GLU A 204 11.28 18.12 -4.17
N LEU A 205 11.80 16.88 -4.24
CA LEU A 205 11.90 16.01 -3.08
C LEU A 205 12.71 16.67 -1.94
N ARG A 206 13.83 17.34 -2.26
CA ARG A 206 14.62 18.07 -1.25
C ARG A 206 13.80 19.15 -0.56
N ARG A 207 13.02 19.93 -1.31
CA ARG A 207 12.14 20.95 -0.73
C ARG A 207 11.08 20.33 0.18
N ARG A 208 10.46 19.23 -0.23
CA ARG A 208 9.47 18.48 0.57
C ARG A 208 10.10 17.91 1.83
N PHE A 209 11.27 17.30 1.72
CA PHE A 209 12.04 16.81 2.85
C PHE A 209 12.29 17.91 3.88
N GLN A 210 12.79 19.06 3.45
CA GLN A 210 13.04 20.21 4.33
C GLN A 210 11.75 20.75 4.96
N SER A 211 10.65 20.79 4.19
CA SER A 211 9.34 21.23 4.68
C SER A 211 8.75 20.26 5.68
N PHE A 212 8.88 18.97 5.42
CA PHE A 212 8.47 17.93 6.32
C PHE A 212 9.14 18.07 7.69
N HIS A 213 10.48 18.22 7.74
CA HIS A 213 11.22 18.35 8.99
C HIS A 213 11.04 19.71 9.69
N ARG A 214 10.50 20.73 9.02
CA ARG A 214 10.04 21.95 9.69
C ARG A 214 8.68 21.77 10.38
N LEU A 215 7.83 20.94 9.80
CA LEU A 215 6.48 20.68 10.33
C LEU A 215 6.50 19.61 11.42
N TRP A 216 7.33 18.61 11.29
CA TRP A 216 7.37 17.43 12.15
C TRP A 216 8.71 17.31 12.86
N THR A 217 8.69 17.49 14.18
CA THR A 217 9.92 17.39 15.02
C THR A 217 10.36 15.96 15.27
N LYS A 218 9.42 15.04 15.20
CA LYS A 218 9.69 13.59 15.31
C LYS A 218 8.85 12.88 14.23
N ALA A 219 9.55 12.01 13.52
CA ALA A 219 8.92 11.14 12.53
C ALA A 219 9.40 9.70 12.76
N ARG A 220 8.47 8.77 12.81
CA ARG A 220 8.74 7.34 12.88
C ARG A 220 7.90 6.65 11.83
N PHE A 221 8.55 5.84 11.00
CA PHE A 221 7.90 4.99 10.01
C PHE A 221 8.12 3.53 10.39
N ASP A 222 7.02 2.80 10.57
CA ASP A 222 7.02 1.37 10.88
C ASP A 222 6.49 0.61 9.67
N ILE A 223 7.32 -0.24 9.08
CA ILE A 223 6.93 -1.09 7.96
C ILE A 223 6.05 -2.21 8.50
N VAL A 224 4.81 -2.27 8.04
CA VAL A 224 3.85 -3.33 8.36
C VAL A 224 4.06 -4.52 7.43
N GLU A 225 4.32 -4.23 6.15
CA GLU A 225 4.51 -5.22 5.12
C GLU A 225 5.34 -4.63 3.97
N GLN A 226 6.17 -5.45 3.35
CA GLN A 226 6.94 -5.06 2.18
C GLN A 226 7.14 -6.25 1.25
N PHE A 227 6.87 -6.08 -0.03
CA PHE A 227 7.08 -7.10 -1.05
C PHE A 227 7.40 -6.47 -2.40
N THR A 228 7.94 -7.28 -3.31
CA THR A 228 8.34 -6.83 -4.65
C THR A 228 7.34 -7.34 -5.68
N VAL A 229 7.00 -6.49 -6.66
CA VAL A 229 6.24 -6.87 -7.86
C VAL A 229 6.93 -6.28 -9.07
N GLY A 230 7.55 -7.12 -9.90
CA GLY A 230 8.42 -6.67 -10.98
C GLY A 230 9.55 -5.78 -10.46
N GLU A 231 9.69 -4.59 -11.02
CA GLU A 231 10.67 -3.57 -10.57
C GLU A 231 10.15 -2.70 -9.40
N ARG A 232 8.95 -2.97 -8.91
CA ARG A 232 8.32 -2.17 -7.85
C ARG A 232 8.41 -2.84 -6.51
N ILE A 233 8.66 -2.04 -5.51
CA ILE A 233 8.56 -2.40 -4.10
C ILE A 233 7.29 -1.78 -3.55
N ILE A 234 6.42 -2.60 -3.03
CA ILE A 234 5.19 -2.20 -2.37
C ILE A 234 5.45 -2.22 -0.88
N THR A 235 5.28 -1.08 -0.22
CA THR A 235 5.51 -0.95 1.22
C THR A 235 4.24 -0.41 1.86
N ARG A 236 3.64 -1.21 2.71
CA ARG A 236 2.58 -0.77 3.61
C ARG A 236 3.22 -0.39 4.94
N LEU A 237 2.90 0.80 5.42
CA LEU A 237 3.56 1.35 6.60
C LEU A 237 2.62 2.19 7.45
N THR A 238 3.02 2.43 8.68
CA THR A 238 2.41 3.45 9.54
C THR A 238 3.42 4.54 9.84
N ALA A 239 2.94 5.78 9.91
CA ALA A 239 3.77 6.90 10.37
C ALA A 239 3.21 7.46 11.68
N THR A 240 4.10 7.76 12.61
CA THR A 240 3.81 8.52 13.83
C THR A 240 4.60 9.81 13.76
N LEU A 241 3.88 10.94 13.68
CA LEU A 241 4.45 12.26 13.44
C LEU A 241 4.10 13.19 14.59
N THR A 242 5.08 13.96 15.10
CA THR A 242 4.85 14.98 16.14
C THR A 242 5.01 16.37 15.54
N GLU A 243 3.95 17.17 15.57
CA GLU A 243 3.91 18.51 15.00
C GLU A 243 4.79 19.49 15.79
N ALA A 244 5.59 20.31 15.08
CA ALA A 244 6.58 21.22 15.66
C ALA A 244 5.94 22.32 16.55
N GLY A 245 4.80 22.88 16.12
CA GLY A 245 4.19 24.03 16.79
C GLY A 245 3.38 23.67 18.03
N THR A 246 2.71 22.52 18.01
CA THR A 246 1.75 22.10 19.02
C THR A 246 2.22 20.93 19.89
N GLY A 247 3.20 20.17 19.43
CA GLY A 247 3.60 18.90 20.04
C GLY A 247 2.56 17.78 19.88
N LYS A 248 1.49 18.02 19.12
CA LYS A 248 0.45 17.02 18.85
C LYS A 248 1.05 15.86 18.05
N THR A 249 0.76 14.65 18.49
CA THR A 249 1.15 13.44 17.76
C THR A 249 0.00 12.95 16.91
N MET A 250 0.28 12.68 15.65
CA MET A 250 -0.67 12.18 14.66
C MET A 250 -0.18 10.84 14.11
N ARG A 251 -1.11 9.98 13.71
CA ARG A 251 -0.81 8.68 13.12
C ARG A 251 -1.42 8.59 11.74
N TYR A 252 -0.66 8.00 10.83
CA TYR A 252 -1.08 7.78 9.45
C TYR A 252 -0.85 6.32 9.06
N ALA A 253 -1.73 5.79 8.26
CA ALA A 253 -1.48 4.57 7.48
C ALA A 253 -1.09 4.99 6.06
N GLY A 254 -0.07 4.34 5.51
CA GLY A 254 0.47 4.69 4.20
C GLY A 254 0.70 3.48 3.32
N LEU A 255 0.62 3.72 2.03
CA LEU A 255 1.06 2.83 0.98
C LEU A 255 2.10 3.57 0.14
N ASP A 256 3.29 3.01 0.04
CA ASP A 256 4.37 3.46 -0.82
C ASP A 256 4.60 2.44 -1.93
N VAL A 257 4.74 2.92 -3.15
CA VAL A 257 5.12 2.13 -4.32
C VAL A 257 6.37 2.74 -4.90
N SER A 258 7.49 2.12 -4.62
CA SER A 258 8.82 2.53 -5.04
C SER A 258 9.30 1.72 -6.24
N ARG A 259 9.95 2.35 -7.22
CA ARG A 259 10.64 1.65 -8.30
C ARG A 259 12.16 1.82 -8.15
N VAL A 260 12.86 0.70 -8.15
CA VAL A 260 14.30 0.64 -8.01
C VAL A 260 14.92 0.20 -9.33
N VAL A 261 15.90 0.96 -9.81
CA VAL A 261 16.68 0.67 -11.01
C VAL A 261 18.16 0.82 -10.66
N ASP A 262 18.97 -0.15 -11.03
CA ASP A 262 20.41 -0.17 -10.77
C ASP A 262 20.80 0.11 -9.30
N GLY A 263 20.00 -0.39 -8.37
CA GLY A 263 20.24 -0.21 -6.93
C GLY A 263 19.92 1.19 -6.39
N GLN A 264 19.23 2.02 -7.15
CA GLN A 264 18.80 3.36 -6.73
C GLN A 264 17.29 3.55 -6.91
N LEU A 265 16.69 4.40 -6.09
CA LEU A 265 15.28 4.76 -6.19
C LEU A 265 15.06 5.67 -7.41
N ALA A 266 14.35 5.15 -8.41
CA ALA A 266 14.11 5.86 -9.66
C ALA A 266 12.83 6.68 -9.64
N ASP A 267 11.78 6.15 -9.07
CA ASP A 267 10.55 6.90 -8.77
C ASP A 267 9.82 6.29 -7.57
N HIS A 268 8.95 7.09 -6.96
CA HIS A 268 8.03 6.59 -5.96
C HIS A 268 6.70 7.34 -6.01
N TRP A 269 5.66 6.66 -5.58
CA TRP A 269 4.33 7.18 -5.32
C TRP A 269 3.94 6.76 -3.91
N ASP A 270 3.38 7.69 -3.16
CA ASP A 270 2.88 7.43 -1.82
C ASP A 270 1.49 8.04 -1.60
N SER A 271 0.72 7.42 -0.75
CA SER A 271 -0.57 7.90 -0.30
C SER A 271 -0.73 7.63 1.18
N TRP A 272 -1.31 8.61 1.90
CA TRP A 272 -1.43 8.60 3.35
C TRP A 272 -2.84 8.91 3.79
N GLU A 273 -3.32 8.15 4.77
CA GLU A 273 -4.61 8.35 5.42
C GLU A 273 -4.37 8.57 6.91
N GLU A 274 -4.95 9.64 7.48
CA GLU A 274 -4.91 9.86 8.92
C GLU A 274 -5.75 8.77 9.60
N VAL A 275 -5.11 8.02 10.49
CA VAL A 275 -5.79 7.05 11.35
C VAL A 275 -5.98 7.70 12.70
N GLY A 276 -7.23 7.84 13.11
CA GLY A 276 -7.55 8.40 14.43
C GLY A 276 -6.76 7.72 15.55
N PRO A 277 -6.74 8.28 16.77
CA PRO A 277 -6.02 7.69 17.88
C PRO A 277 -6.50 6.24 18.04
N SER A 278 -5.63 5.30 17.71
CA SER A 278 -5.89 3.89 17.98
C SER A 278 -6.22 3.79 19.47
N ALA A 279 -7.37 3.22 19.80
CA ALA A 279 -7.53 2.65 21.13
C ALA A 279 -6.24 1.86 21.39
N ALA A 280 -5.48 2.25 22.41
CA ALA A 280 -4.18 1.70 22.69
C ALA A 280 -4.23 0.19 22.51
N THR A 281 -3.42 -0.34 21.59
CA THR A 281 -3.19 -1.79 21.57
C THR A 281 -2.76 -2.10 23.00
N PRO A 282 -3.47 -2.94 23.75
CA PRO A 282 -3.05 -3.27 25.09
C PRO A 282 -1.60 -3.78 24.95
N GLU A 283 -0.71 -3.14 25.68
CA GLU A 283 0.67 -3.60 25.81
C GLU A 283 0.60 -5.10 26.11
N PRO A 284 1.32 -5.95 25.39
CA PRO A 284 1.27 -7.38 25.66
C PRO A 284 1.53 -7.55 27.16
N ALA A 285 0.58 -8.14 27.85
CA ALA A 285 0.64 -8.35 29.29
C ALA A 285 2.02 -8.93 29.61
N SER A 286 2.77 -8.22 30.46
CA SER A 286 4.07 -8.70 30.92
C SER A 286 3.89 -10.13 31.40
N PRO A 287 4.78 -11.07 31.03
CA PRO A 287 4.65 -12.44 31.48
C PRO A 287 4.55 -12.44 33.01
N PRO A 288 3.65 -13.23 33.60
CA PRO A 288 3.51 -13.29 35.04
C PRO A 288 4.86 -13.58 35.67
N SER A 289 5.23 -12.79 36.66
CA SER A 289 6.45 -13.01 37.46
C SER A 289 6.45 -14.45 37.97
N PRO A 290 7.60 -15.13 37.95
CA PRO A 290 7.68 -16.47 38.48
C PRO A 290 7.16 -16.48 39.92
N VAL A 291 6.16 -17.30 40.19
CA VAL A 291 5.67 -17.53 41.54
C VAL A 291 6.82 -18.21 42.27
N GLU A 292 7.43 -17.53 43.25
CA GLU A 292 8.32 -18.14 44.21
C GLU A 292 7.52 -19.23 44.96
N ASN A 293 7.68 -20.48 44.54
CA ASN A 293 7.21 -21.59 45.32
C ASN A 293 8.06 -21.68 46.59
N GLY A 294 7.40 -21.29 47.68
CA GLY A 294 7.96 -21.41 49.03
C GLY A 294 8.50 -22.78 49.31
N SER A 295 9.61 -22.75 49.96
CA SER A 295 10.37 -23.86 50.54
C SER A 295 9.48 -24.93 51.17
N GLY A 296 9.41 -26.09 50.51
CA GLY A 296 8.92 -27.35 51.08
C GLY A 296 10.09 -28.28 51.28
N THR A 297 10.34 -28.59 52.53
CA THR A 297 11.27 -29.51 53.19
C THR A 297 11.57 -30.81 52.38
N ALA A 298 12.82 -31.10 52.20
CA ALA A 298 13.33 -32.36 51.67
C ALA A 298 13.11 -33.55 52.66
N PRO A 299 12.83 -34.73 52.19
CA PRO A 299 13.19 -35.94 52.91
C PRO A 299 14.37 -36.68 52.24
N ALA A 300 15.08 -37.31 53.11
CA ALA A 300 16.38 -37.94 53.06
C ALA A 300 16.69 -38.90 51.92
N ALA A 301 17.98 -38.97 51.71
CA ALA A 301 18.73 -39.88 50.87
C ALA A 301 18.51 -41.38 51.16
N THR A 302 18.51 -42.17 50.12
CA THR A 302 18.97 -43.56 50.15
C THR A 302 19.85 -43.83 48.94
N SER A 303 21.09 -44.22 49.23
CA SER A 303 22.13 -44.59 48.28
C SER A 303 22.02 -46.14 47.93
N PRO A 304 22.95 -46.68 47.20
CA PRO A 304 22.81 -47.10 45.82
C PRO A 304 22.83 -48.65 45.67
N VAL A 305 22.54 -49.17 44.53
CA VAL A 305 22.91 -50.53 44.12
C VAL A 305 23.57 -50.47 42.75
N GLU A 306 24.86 -50.80 42.77
CA GLU A 306 25.63 -51.18 41.59
C GLU A 306 25.09 -52.50 41.01
N SER A 307 25.12 -52.64 39.73
CA SER A 307 25.41 -53.94 39.09
C SER A 307 25.87 -53.70 37.65
N GLU A 308 27.05 -54.14 37.54
CA GLU A 308 27.96 -54.42 36.44
C GLU A 308 27.40 -55.17 35.22
N SER A 309 28.28 -55.11 34.23
CA SER A 309 28.52 -56.06 33.12
C SER A 309 27.48 -56.07 32.00
N GLY A 310 27.85 -56.11 30.80
CA GLY A 310 29.02 -56.56 30.07
C GLY A 310 28.85 -56.46 28.57
N VAL A 311 29.89 -56.09 27.95
CA VAL A 311 30.61 -56.76 26.85
C VAL A 311 29.81 -57.18 25.59
N ALA A 312 30.22 -56.70 24.49
CA ALA A 312 30.83 -57.18 23.27
C ALA A 312 30.10 -57.01 21.94
N ARG A 313 30.82 -56.38 21.06
CA ARG A 313 31.17 -56.74 19.68
C ARG A 313 30.09 -57.34 18.76
N GLN A 314 29.77 -56.64 17.69
CA GLN A 314 30.34 -56.82 16.34
C GLN A 314 29.99 -55.60 15.48
#